data_084b35e4eefbce7b136b92b2c272482c
#
_entry.id   084b35e4eefbce7b136b92b2c272482c
#
_cell.length_a   1.000
_cell.length_b   1.000
_cell.length_c   1.000
_cell.angle_alpha   90.00
_cell.angle_beta   90.00
_cell.angle_gamma   90.00
#
_symmetry.space_group_name_H-M   'P 1'
#
loop_
_entity.id
_entity.type
_entity.pdbx_description
1 polymer ?
#
loop_
_entity_poly.entity_id
_entity_poly.type
_entity_poly.pdbx_seq_one_letter_code
_entity_poly.pdbx_strand_id
1 'polypeptide(L)'
;METNHVPEKFIVSIGPQHPALKEPGHFEFTVDGEVVTNATARLGFVHRGMEKATEDRNYTQDLYLMERVCGICSHVHALAFALGVENLFSIHVVFNDIEFFF
;
A
#
# COMPACT_ATOMS: atom_id res chain seq x y z
N MET A 1 -37.73 31.34 4.82
CA MET A 1 -37.05 31.26 3.54
C MET A 1 -36.36 29.90 3.54
N GLU A 2 -37.03 28.88 2.98
CA GLU A 2 -36.39 27.59 2.73
C GLU A 2 -35.47 27.76 1.53
N THR A 3 -34.18 27.68 1.77
CA THR A 3 -33.21 27.61 0.69
C THR A 3 -33.38 26.24 0.06
N ASN A 4 -33.97 26.17 -1.13
CA ASN A 4 -33.93 25.00 -1.97
C ASN A 4 -32.47 24.70 -2.30
N HIS A 5 -31.83 23.91 -1.44
CA HIS A 5 -30.52 23.35 -1.71
C HIS A 5 -30.70 22.26 -2.76
N VAL A 6 -30.45 22.59 -4.02
CA VAL A 6 -30.31 21.58 -5.08
C VAL A 6 -29.01 20.83 -4.76
N PRO A 7 -29.06 19.53 -4.46
CA PRO A 7 -27.86 18.77 -4.17
C PRO A 7 -26.98 18.76 -5.42
N GLU A 8 -25.90 19.49 -5.39
CA GLU A 8 -24.94 19.57 -6.48
C GLU A 8 -23.94 18.40 -6.35
N LYS A 9 -24.35 17.25 -6.88
CA LYS A 9 -23.48 16.06 -6.91
C LYS A 9 -22.43 16.20 -7.98
N PHE A 10 -21.18 16.09 -7.62
CA PHE A 10 -20.07 16.07 -8.57
C PHE A 10 -19.05 15.01 -8.19
N ILE A 11 -18.18 14.65 -9.14
CA ILE A 11 -17.14 13.64 -8.95
C ILE A 11 -15.81 14.36 -8.80
N VAL A 12 -15.13 14.07 -7.69
CA VAL A 12 -13.74 14.50 -7.43
C VAL A 12 -12.82 13.31 -7.67
N SER A 13 -11.88 13.45 -8.60
CA SER A 13 -10.87 12.43 -8.88
C SER A 13 -9.54 12.79 -8.25
N ILE A 14 -8.94 11.85 -7.53
CA ILE A 14 -7.60 11.96 -6.96
C ILE A 14 -6.70 10.89 -7.59
N GLY A 15 -5.60 11.31 -8.18
CA GLY A 15 -4.67 10.42 -8.84
C GLY A 15 -4.92 10.27 -10.35
N PRO A 16 -4.15 9.36 -11.02
CA PRO A 16 -3.19 8.40 -10.45
C PRO A 16 -1.94 9.02 -9.84
N GLN A 17 -1.52 10.22 -10.27
CA GLN A 17 -0.42 10.96 -9.67
C GLN A 17 -0.96 12.17 -8.91
N HIS A 18 -0.80 12.16 -7.60
CA HIS A 18 -1.27 13.23 -6.74
C HIS A 18 -0.28 13.46 -5.59
N PRO A 19 0.01 14.72 -5.21
CA PRO A 19 1.00 15.03 -4.18
C PRO A 19 0.74 14.39 -2.81
N ALA A 20 -0.52 14.10 -2.48
CA ALA A 20 -0.88 13.42 -1.23
C ALA A 20 -0.67 11.91 -1.26
N LEU A 21 -0.45 11.32 -2.44
CA LEU A 21 -0.21 9.88 -2.61
C LEU A 21 1.27 9.65 -2.85
N LYS A 22 1.90 8.81 -2.03
CA LYS A 22 3.30 8.40 -2.19
C LYS A 22 3.49 7.46 -3.38
N GLU A 23 2.48 6.65 -3.65
CA GLU A 23 2.44 5.69 -4.76
C GLU A 23 1.23 5.97 -5.65
N PRO A 24 1.30 5.70 -6.98
CA PRO A 24 0.19 5.92 -7.88
C PRO A 24 -1.06 5.15 -7.47
N GLY A 25 -2.15 5.87 -7.33
CA GLY A 25 -3.48 5.33 -7.05
C GLY A 25 -4.55 6.23 -7.64
N HIS A 26 -5.70 5.70 -7.99
CA HIS A 26 -6.80 6.50 -8.51
C HIS A 26 -8.05 6.28 -7.68
N PHE A 27 -8.58 7.38 -7.17
CA PHE A 27 -9.79 7.38 -6.35
C PHE A 27 -10.79 8.37 -6.95
N GLU A 28 -12.02 7.93 -7.09
CA GLU A 28 -13.15 8.76 -7.52
C GLU A 28 -14.14 8.89 -6.35
N PHE A 29 -14.39 10.12 -5.92
CA PHE A 29 -15.33 10.42 -4.86
C PHE A 29 -16.55 11.12 -5.44
N THR A 30 -17.74 10.58 -5.21
CA THR A 30 -18.99 11.29 -5.46
C THR A 30 -19.31 12.12 -4.22
N VAL A 31 -19.43 13.42 -4.38
CA VAL A 31 -19.71 14.33 -3.28
C VAL A 31 -21.04 15.03 -3.47
N ASP A 32 -21.70 15.33 -2.37
CA ASP A 32 -22.91 16.11 -2.27
C ASP A 32 -22.64 17.27 -1.31
N GLY A 33 -22.34 18.43 -1.88
CA GLY A 33 -21.74 19.52 -1.12
C GLY A 33 -20.37 19.12 -0.57
N GLU A 34 -20.22 19.06 0.76
CA GLU A 34 -18.99 18.67 1.46
C GLU A 34 -18.99 17.19 1.91
N VAL A 35 -20.06 16.44 1.62
CA VAL A 35 -20.22 15.08 2.09
C VAL A 35 -19.86 14.09 0.97
N VAL A 36 -18.95 13.18 1.24
CA VAL A 36 -18.64 12.06 0.33
C VAL A 36 -19.75 11.02 0.45
N THR A 37 -20.49 10.80 -0.65
CA THR A 37 -21.59 9.84 -0.72
C THR A 37 -21.17 8.49 -1.30
N ASN A 38 -20.13 8.48 -2.13
CA ASN A 38 -19.57 7.24 -2.69
C ASN A 38 -18.06 7.40 -2.94
N ALA A 39 -17.33 6.29 -2.85
CA ALA A 39 -15.90 6.24 -3.17
C ALA A 39 -15.59 4.99 -3.97
N THR A 40 -14.88 5.16 -5.07
CA THR A 40 -14.41 4.07 -5.94
C THR A 40 -12.90 4.13 -6.06
N ALA A 41 -12.22 3.00 -5.85
CA ALA A 41 -10.78 2.89 -6.03
C ALA A 41 -10.47 2.08 -7.29
N ARG A 42 -9.55 2.57 -8.12
CA ARG A 42 -8.96 1.85 -9.23
C ARG A 42 -7.54 1.45 -8.86
N LEU A 43 -7.34 0.18 -8.63
CA LEU A 43 -6.06 -0.41 -8.21
C LEU A 43 -5.27 -0.91 -9.43
N GLY A 44 -3.99 -1.22 -9.22
CA GLY A 44 -3.13 -1.83 -10.22
C GLY A 44 -2.11 -0.90 -10.88
N PHE A 45 -2.11 0.40 -10.59
CA PHE A 45 -1.15 1.34 -11.18
C PHE A 45 0.31 1.04 -10.82
N VAL A 46 0.55 0.40 -9.67
CA VAL A 46 1.87 -0.03 -9.20
C VAL A 46 2.08 -1.54 -9.32
N HIS A 47 1.18 -2.25 -10.01
CA HIS A 47 1.31 -3.69 -10.21
C HIS A 47 2.55 -4.02 -11.05
N ARG A 48 3.42 -4.88 -10.53
CA ARG A 48 4.67 -5.30 -11.17
C ARG A 48 4.88 -6.82 -11.13
N GLY A 49 3.87 -7.58 -10.78
CA GLY A 49 3.94 -9.03 -10.70
C GLY A 49 4.87 -9.55 -9.61
N MET A 50 5.07 -8.80 -8.52
CA MET A 50 6.00 -9.14 -7.44
C MET A 50 5.67 -10.48 -6.79
N GLU A 51 4.40 -10.71 -6.45
CA GLU A 51 3.93 -11.96 -5.85
C GLU A 51 4.15 -13.15 -6.78
N LYS A 52 3.87 -12.99 -8.07
CA LYS A 52 4.13 -14.05 -9.06
C LYS A 52 5.61 -14.37 -9.20
N ALA A 53 6.46 -13.35 -9.05
CA ALA A 53 7.90 -13.52 -9.14
C ALA A 53 8.48 -14.30 -7.95
N THR A 54 7.81 -14.37 -6.80
CA THR A 54 8.26 -15.16 -5.64
C THR A 54 8.02 -16.66 -5.79
N GLU A 55 7.08 -17.10 -6.63
CA GLU A 55 6.73 -18.51 -6.76
C GLU A 55 7.89 -19.39 -7.24
N ASP A 56 8.83 -18.85 -8.02
CA ASP A 56 9.96 -19.56 -8.60
C ASP A 56 11.30 -19.31 -7.86
N ARG A 57 11.24 -18.74 -6.66
CA ARG A 57 12.42 -18.34 -5.89
C ARG A 57 12.46 -19.00 -4.51
N ASN A 58 13.62 -18.94 -3.86
CA ASN A 58 13.75 -19.33 -2.47
C ASN A 58 13.58 -18.12 -1.55
N TYR A 59 13.33 -18.36 -0.26
CA TYR A 59 13.05 -17.31 0.73
C TYR A 59 14.13 -16.20 0.81
N THR A 60 15.41 -16.56 0.63
CA THR A 60 16.49 -15.57 0.63
C THR A 60 16.40 -14.65 -0.58
N GLN A 61 16.08 -15.19 -1.76
CA GLN A 61 15.89 -14.41 -2.97
C GLN A 61 14.62 -13.55 -2.88
N ASP A 62 13.57 -14.09 -2.27
CA ASP A 62 12.32 -13.37 -2.04
C ASP A 62 12.50 -12.20 -1.08
N LEU A 63 13.37 -12.31 -0.08
CA LEU A 63 13.69 -11.22 0.83
C LEU A 63 14.16 -9.98 0.04
N TYR A 64 15.10 -10.17 -0.89
CA TYR A 64 15.59 -9.09 -1.76
C TYR A 64 14.54 -8.56 -2.73
N LEU A 65 13.61 -9.41 -3.16
CA LEU A 65 12.50 -9.00 -4.00
C LEU A 65 11.49 -8.16 -3.20
N MET A 66 11.18 -8.58 -1.98
CA MET A 66 10.26 -7.87 -1.09
C MET A 66 10.75 -6.47 -0.72
N GLU A 67 12.05 -6.26 -0.57
CA GLU A 67 12.64 -4.93 -0.42
C GLU A 67 12.24 -3.97 -1.55
N ARG A 68 12.03 -4.47 -2.75
CA ARG A 68 11.73 -3.69 -3.96
C ARG A 68 10.24 -3.43 -4.16
N VAL A 69 9.39 -3.92 -3.28
CA VAL A 69 7.95 -3.59 -3.30
C VAL A 69 7.78 -2.09 -3.09
N CYS A 70 8.54 -1.50 -2.17
CA CYS A 70 8.56 -0.05 -1.93
C CYS A 70 9.99 0.43 -1.63
N GLY A 71 10.49 1.39 -2.40
CA GLY A 71 11.83 1.93 -2.21
C GLY A 71 11.99 2.82 -0.97
N ILE A 72 10.90 3.43 -0.48
CA ILE A 72 10.91 4.31 0.69
C ILE A 72 10.90 3.51 1.99
N CYS A 73 10.16 2.37 2.00
CA CYS A 73 9.97 1.51 3.18
C CYS A 73 10.53 0.09 2.96
N SER A 74 11.60 -0.04 2.20
CA SER A 74 12.20 -1.32 1.79
C SER A 74 12.55 -2.22 2.98
N HIS A 75 13.15 -1.67 4.02
CA HIS A 75 13.52 -2.41 5.22
C HIS A 75 12.32 -3.01 5.94
N VAL A 76 11.21 -2.27 6.03
CA VAL A 76 9.98 -2.76 6.70
C VAL A 76 9.38 -3.93 5.92
N HIS A 77 9.42 -3.90 4.59
CA HIS A 77 8.94 -5.02 3.76
C HIS A 77 9.81 -6.26 3.93
N ALA A 78 11.14 -6.11 3.94
CA ALA A 78 12.06 -7.21 4.18
C ALA A 78 11.85 -7.81 5.58
N LEU A 79 11.74 -6.97 6.61
CA LEU A 79 11.49 -7.41 7.98
C LEU A 79 10.16 -8.15 8.11
N ALA A 80 9.09 -7.61 7.56
CA ALA A 80 7.77 -8.24 7.60
C ALA A 80 7.78 -9.62 6.92
N PHE A 81 8.47 -9.74 5.80
CA PHE A 81 8.64 -11.01 5.12
C PHE A 81 9.45 -12.02 5.95
N ALA A 82 10.58 -11.60 6.51
CA ALA A 82 11.40 -12.44 7.37
C ALA A 82 10.62 -12.96 8.57
N LEU A 83 9.92 -12.08 9.27
CA LEU A 83 9.05 -12.46 10.40
C LEU A 83 7.93 -13.42 9.99
N GLY A 84 7.37 -13.25 8.81
CA GLY A 84 6.38 -14.18 8.25
C GLY A 84 6.95 -15.59 8.03
N VAL A 85 8.15 -15.68 7.47
CA VAL A 85 8.87 -16.95 7.25
C VAL A 85 9.24 -17.61 8.59
N GLU A 86 9.76 -16.84 9.55
CA GLU A 86 10.08 -17.34 10.90
C GLU A 86 8.85 -17.90 11.59
N ASN A 87 7.72 -17.21 11.52
CA ASN A 87 6.46 -17.68 12.07
C ASN A 87 5.99 -18.99 11.39
N LEU A 88 6.14 -19.09 10.07
CA LEU A 88 5.76 -20.29 9.32
C LEU A 88 6.53 -21.52 9.77
N PHE A 89 7.82 -21.37 10.08
CA PHE A 89 8.70 -22.43 10.55
C PHE A 89 8.72 -22.56 12.07
N SER A 90 7.95 -21.76 12.80
CA SER A 90 7.96 -21.71 14.27
C SER A 90 9.34 -21.44 14.86
N ILE A 91 10.13 -20.62 14.18
CA ILE A 91 11.45 -20.19 14.61
C ILE A 91 11.29 -18.91 15.43
N HIS A 92 11.78 -18.91 16.65
CA HIS A 92 11.82 -17.72 17.49
C HIS A 92 13.23 -17.16 17.52
N VAL A 93 13.47 -16.09 16.77
CA VAL A 93 14.72 -15.34 16.87
C VAL A 93 14.59 -14.33 18.01
N VAL A 94 15.49 -14.43 18.97
CA VAL A 94 15.56 -13.48 20.08
C VAL A 94 16.30 -12.25 19.58
N PHE A 95 15.59 -11.15 19.38
CA PHE A 95 16.12 -9.87 18.90
C PHE A 95 16.96 -9.11 19.96
N ASN A 96 17.69 -9.79 20.84
CA ASN A 96 18.45 -9.12 21.88
C ASN A 96 19.74 -8.45 21.39
N ASP A 97 20.17 -8.69 20.14
CA ASP A 97 21.46 -8.24 19.63
C ASP A 97 21.37 -7.40 18.33
N ILE A 98 20.19 -6.96 17.94
CA ILE A 98 20.08 -6.01 16.83
C ILE A 98 20.20 -4.59 17.40
N GLU A 99 21.41 -4.12 17.54
CA GLU A 99 21.68 -2.69 17.66
C GLU A 99 21.29 -2.04 16.33
N PHE A 100 20.18 -1.31 16.31
CA PHE A 100 19.83 -0.45 15.19
C PHE A 100 20.84 0.71 15.16
N PHE A 101 21.84 0.59 14.32
CA PHE A 101 22.63 1.73 13.90
C PHE A 101 21.78 2.57 12.95
N PHE A 102 21.29 3.72 13.42
CA PHE A 102 20.79 4.81 12.61
C PHE A 102 21.93 5.79 12.33
#